data_d2c4748ba8e21a1cf50884ab638fc7e5
#
_entry.id   d2c4748ba8e21a1cf50884ab638fc7e5
#
_cell.length_a   1.000
_cell.length_b   1.000
_cell.length_c   1.000
_cell.angle_alpha   90.00
_cell.angle_beta   90.00
_cell.angle_gamma   90.00
#
_symmetry.space_group_name_H-M   'P 1'
#
loop_
_entity.id
_entity.type
_entity.pdbx_description
1 polymer ?
#
loop_
_entity_poly.entity_id
_entity_poly.type
_entity_poly.pdbx_seq_one_letter_code
_entity_poly.pdbx_strand_id
1 'polypeptide(L)'
;LAATWLGHATVLARLGQLNVLVDPVFSDRIGMRIGKVTVGPKRLEQVPVAPEGLPHVDLVLITHAHFDHLDRPSLRRLARPETIVVTAHRTRRLIPRGFGAVLELRAGRSVTIRGLRIEAIKAAHWGARKLVDQHRRWNSYLVESAEGRILFAGDTAMTRAFDGLEQVDLAVFGIGAYDPWENMHATPEQVWAMFARSGAERLLPVHHSTFQLSDEPLDEPMRRLLAAADGQAGQIVQVAPGELWVGREHRRKSGA
;
A
#
# COMPACT_ATOMS: atom_id res chain seq x y z
N LEU A 1 8.20 5.06 14.53
CA LEU A 1 7.39 4.49 13.44
C LEU A 1 5.95 4.95 13.57
N ALA A 2 5.33 5.42 12.47
CA ALA A 2 3.92 5.79 12.44
C ALA A 2 3.32 5.57 11.05
N ALA A 3 2.00 5.45 10.96
CA ALA A 3 1.28 5.32 9.70
C ALA A 3 -0.09 6.01 9.77
N THR A 4 -0.53 6.56 8.65
CA THR A 4 -1.86 7.14 8.46
C THR A 4 -2.47 6.54 7.21
N TRP A 5 -3.62 5.90 7.34
CA TRP A 5 -4.39 5.45 6.20
C TRP A 5 -5.14 6.64 5.59
N LEU A 6 -4.95 6.90 4.30
CA LEU A 6 -5.55 8.04 3.58
C LEU A 6 -6.72 7.63 2.68
N GLY A 7 -7.20 6.40 2.85
CA GLY A 7 -8.26 5.78 2.06
C GLY A 7 -7.71 4.87 0.96
N HIS A 8 -8.51 3.87 0.58
CA HIS A 8 -8.14 2.80 -0.36
C HIS A 8 -6.80 2.14 0.02
N ALA A 9 -5.86 2.05 -0.91
CA ALA A 9 -4.51 1.52 -0.67
C ALA A 9 -3.48 2.61 -0.29
N THR A 10 -3.92 3.85 -0.13
CA THR A 10 -3.02 4.99 0.12
C THR A 10 -2.64 5.05 1.60
N VAL A 11 -1.36 4.87 1.90
CA VAL A 11 -0.81 4.97 3.27
C VAL A 11 0.38 5.92 3.28
N LEU A 12 0.34 6.87 4.21
CA LEU A 12 1.49 7.70 4.57
C LEU A 12 2.16 7.08 5.80
N ALA A 13 3.37 6.58 5.66
CA ALA A 13 4.16 6.04 6.75
C ALA A 13 5.34 6.95 7.08
N ARG A 14 5.65 7.06 8.37
CA ARG A 14 6.85 7.75 8.87
C ARG A 14 7.81 6.73 9.47
N LEU A 15 9.00 6.64 8.89
CA LEU A 15 10.10 5.81 9.37
C LEU A 15 11.27 6.75 9.72
N GLY A 16 11.49 6.98 11.00
CA GLY A 16 12.41 8.01 11.49
C GLY A 16 11.98 9.40 11.06
N GLN A 17 12.82 10.08 10.30
CA GLN A 17 12.54 11.41 9.75
C GLN A 17 11.95 11.39 8.33
N LEU A 18 11.80 10.20 7.73
CA LEU A 18 11.39 10.07 6.34
C LEU A 18 9.92 9.72 6.22
N ASN A 19 9.24 10.41 5.32
CA ASN A 19 7.85 10.16 4.97
C ASN A 19 7.78 9.35 3.67
N VAL A 20 7.15 8.19 3.74
CA VAL A 20 6.94 7.24 2.66
C VAL A 20 5.47 7.20 2.32
N LEU A 21 5.10 7.56 1.11
CA LEU A 21 3.71 7.52 0.62
C LEU A 21 3.54 6.35 -0.35
N VAL A 22 2.61 5.46 -0.05
CA VAL A 22 2.37 4.24 -0.82
C VAL A 22 1.07 4.38 -1.60
N ASP A 23 1.10 4.00 -2.88
CA ASP A 23 -0.03 3.95 -3.81
C ASP A 23 -0.96 5.18 -3.71
N PRO A 24 -0.45 6.40 -3.97
CA PRO A 24 -1.20 7.63 -3.74
C PRO A 24 -2.33 7.83 -4.74
N VAL A 25 -3.57 7.72 -4.26
CA VAL A 25 -4.81 7.95 -5.00
C VAL A 25 -5.65 8.99 -4.28
N PHE A 26 -5.72 10.19 -4.85
CA PHE A 26 -6.49 11.32 -4.31
C PHE A 26 -7.60 11.78 -5.25
N SER A 27 -7.72 11.14 -6.41
CA SER A 27 -8.79 11.43 -7.37
C SER A 27 -10.16 10.97 -6.86
N ASP A 28 -11.20 11.74 -7.17
CA ASP A 28 -12.59 11.37 -6.86
C ASP A 28 -13.09 10.19 -7.69
N ARG A 29 -12.41 9.89 -8.79
CA ARG A 29 -12.74 8.77 -9.67
C ARG A 29 -11.48 8.14 -10.24
N ILE A 30 -11.40 6.84 -10.15
CA ILE A 30 -10.32 6.03 -10.73
C ILE A 30 -10.78 5.41 -12.05
N GLY A 31 -9.84 5.12 -12.95
CA GLY A 31 -10.16 4.44 -14.20
C GLY A 31 -9.55 5.10 -15.43
N MET A 32 -10.16 4.82 -16.58
CA MET A 32 -9.65 5.26 -17.87
C MET A 32 -10.11 6.69 -18.19
N ARG A 33 -9.16 7.55 -18.57
CA ARG A 33 -9.47 8.91 -18.99
C ARG A 33 -9.82 8.93 -20.49
N ILE A 34 -11.01 9.45 -20.79
CA ILE A 34 -11.52 9.68 -22.14
C ILE A 34 -11.77 11.19 -22.28
N GLY A 35 -10.90 11.88 -23.02
CA GLY A 35 -10.92 13.34 -23.09
C GLY A 35 -10.72 14.01 -21.72
N LYS A 36 -11.74 14.74 -21.24
CA LYS A 36 -11.72 15.40 -19.94
C LYS A 36 -12.34 14.57 -18.81
N VAL A 37 -12.99 13.45 -19.11
CA VAL A 37 -13.75 12.62 -18.16
C VAL A 37 -12.95 11.37 -17.80
N THR A 38 -12.96 11.00 -16.52
CA THR A 38 -12.48 9.69 -16.05
C THR A 38 -13.68 8.75 -15.95
N VAL A 39 -13.62 7.59 -16.60
CA VAL A 39 -14.63 6.54 -16.54
C VAL A 39 -14.13 5.42 -15.64
N GLY A 40 -14.94 5.07 -14.63
CA GLY A 40 -14.66 4.03 -13.65
C GLY A 40 -15.26 4.37 -12.28
N PRO A 41 -14.96 3.61 -11.22
CA PRO A 41 -15.51 3.78 -9.89
C PRO A 41 -15.29 5.20 -9.32
N LYS A 42 -16.32 5.70 -8.65
CA LYS A 42 -16.26 6.97 -7.91
C LYS A 42 -15.88 6.69 -6.46
N ARG A 43 -15.10 7.58 -5.87
CA ARG A 43 -14.79 7.55 -4.45
C ARG A 43 -16.07 7.75 -3.62
N LEU A 44 -16.23 6.93 -2.60
CA LEU A 44 -17.42 6.94 -1.72
C LEU A 44 -17.28 7.96 -0.60
N GLU A 45 -16.06 8.17 -0.11
CA GLU A 45 -15.74 9.10 0.97
C GLU A 45 -14.73 10.16 0.53
N GLN A 46 -14.77 11.31 1.17
CA GLN A 46 -13.79 12.37 0.88
C GLN A 46 -12.40 11.97 1.34
N VAL A 47 -11.39 12.45 0.62
CA VAL A 47 -9.99 12.29 1.04
C VAL A 47 -9.77 13.10 2.32
N PRO A 48 -9.18 12.51 3.37
CA PRO A 48 -9.01 13.22 4.65
C PRO A 48 -8.06 14.42 4.56
N VAL A 49 -7.13 14.39 3.60
CA VAL A 49 -6.17 15.48 3.34
C VAL A 49 -5.84 15.56 1.86
N ALA A 50 -5.83 16.75 1.27
CA ALA A 50 -5.38 16.94 -0.10
C ALA A 50 -3.86 16.71 -0.24
N PRO A 51 -3.34 16.33 -1.42
CA PRO A 51 -1.90 16.13 -1.62
C PRO A 51 -1.03 17.31 -1.19
N GLU A 52 -1.54 18.54 -1.34
CA GLU A 52 -0.84 19.76 -0.97
C GLU A 52 -0.75 19.98 0.55
N GLY A 53 -1.65 19.36 1.32
CA GLY A 53 -1.66 19.40 2.78
C GLY A 53 -0.81 18.32 3.44
N LEU A 54 -0.23 17.40 2.65
CA LEU A 54 0.66 16.38 3.17
C LEU A 54 1.99 17.00 3.65
N PRO A 55 2.66 16.41 4.64
CA PRO A 55 4.05 16.75 4.95
C PRO A 55 4.94 16.47 3.72
N HIS A 56 6.18 16.95 3.76
CA HIS A 56 7.15 16.60 2.71
C HIS A 56 7.23 15.09 2.53
N VAL A 57 7.02 14.62 1.30
CA VAL A 57 7.09 13.21 0.93
C VAL A 57 8.48 12.92 0.36
N ASP A 58 9.28 12.14 1.08
CA ASP A 58 10.64 11.77 0.67
C ASP A 58 10.63 10.67 -0.38
N LEU A 59 9.71 9.72 -0.24
CA LEU A 59 9.62 8.52 -1.08
C LEU A 59 8.17 8.22 -1.42
N VAL A 60 7.93 7.91 -2.70
CA VAL A 60 6.67 7.32 -3.17
C VAL A 60 6.94 5.88 -3.60
N LEU A 61 6.19 4.95 -3.05
CA LEU A 61 6.19 3.55 -3.46
C LEU A 61 4.94 3.27 -4.28
N ILE A 62 5.11 2.65 -5.45
CA ILE A 62 4.01 2.19 -6.30
C ILE A 62 4.10 0.69 -6.45
N THR A 63 3.12 -0.02 -5.91
CA THR A 63 3.09 -1.48 -5.92
C THR A 63 2.89 -2.04 -7.32
N HIS A 64 1.95 -1.50 -8.07
CA HIS A 64 1.64 -1.91 -9.44
C HIS A 64 0.89 -0.83 -10.23
N ALA A 65 0.53 -1.12 -11.48
CA ALA A 65 0.06 -0.10 -12.41
C ALA A 65 -1.48 0.03 -12.50
N HIS A 66 -2.28 -0.68 -11.70
CA HIS A 66 -3.72 -0.51 -11.69
C HIS A 66 -4.13 0.92 -11.38
N PHE A 67 -5.34 1.33 -11.82
CA PHE A 67 -5.77 2.73 -11.75
C PHE A 67 -5.99 3.21 -10.32
N ASP A 68 -6.27 2.31 -9.42
CA ASP A 68 -6.52 2.51 -8.00
C ASP A 68 -5.27 2.44 -7.11
N HIS A 69 -4.09 2.24 -7.71
CA HIS A 69 -2.78 2.31 -7.05
C HIS A 69 -1.86 3.34 -7.71
N LEU A 70 -1.84 3.41 -9.03
CA LEU A 70 -1.07 4.38 -9.79
C LEU A 70 -2.00 5.44 -10.37
N ASP A 71 -2.38 6.42 -9.56
CA ASP A 71 -3.19 7.56 -10.00
C ASP A 71 -2.31 8.69 -10.52
N ARG A 72 -2.24 8.83 -11.85
CA ARG A 72 -1.39 9.84 -12.50
C ARG A 72 -1.77 11.29 -12.15
N PRO A 73 -3.05 11.67 -11.99
CA PRO A 73 -3.42 13.00 -11.48
C PRO A 73 -2.83 13.28 -10.10
N SER A 74 -2.96 12.36 -9.16
CA SER A 74 -2.38 12.49 -7.81
C SER A 74 -0.87 12.62 -7.85
N LEU A 75 -0.19 11.76 -8.63
CA LEU A 75 1.27 11.82 -8.78
C LEU A 75 1.76 13.14 -9.38
N ARG A 76 0.99 13.80 -10.26
CA ARG A 76 1.36 15.13 -10.78
C ARG A 76 1.35 16.21 -9.70
N ARG A 77 0.41 16.13 -8.77
CA ARG A 77 0.28 17.08 -7.64
C ARG A 77 1.39 16.86 -6.60
N LEU A 78 1.85 15.62 -6.47
CA LEU A 78 2.91 15.19 -5.54
C LEU A 78 4.33 15.37 -6.09
N ALA A 79 4.48 15.59 -7.40
CA ALA A 79 5.80 15.65 -8.03
C ALA A 79 6.65 16.81 -7.48
N ARG A 80 7.80 16.47 -6.90
CA ARG A 80 8.82 17.39 -6.38
C ARG A 80 10.21 16.84 -6.72
N PRO A 81 11.20 17.71 -6.99
CA PRO A 81 12.58 17.28 -7.29
C PRO A 81 13.25 16.49 -6.14
N GLU A 82 12.80 16.71 -4.91
CA GLU A 82 13.35 16.06 -3.72
C GLU A 82 12.75 14.67 -3.48
N THR A 83 11.58 14.38 -4.08
CA THR A 83 10.87 13.11 -3.91
C THR A 83 11.41 12.05 -4.87
N ILE A 84 11.71 10.87 -4.37
CA ILE A 84 12.10 9.70 -5.16
C ILE A 84 10.90 8.76 -5.30
N VAL A 85 10.71 8.18 -6.49
CA VAL A 85 9.68 7.16 -6.72
C VAL A 85 10.34 5.80 -6.91
N VAL A 86 9.88 4.79 -6.17
CA VAL A 86 10.19 3.38 -6.44
C VAL A 86 8.92 2.71 -6.96
N THR A 87 9.03 2.01 -8.07
CA THR A 87 7.89 1.35 -8.72
C THR A 87 8.28 -0.03 -9.24
N ALA A 88 7.28 -0.88 -9.50
CA ALA A 88 7.50 -2.17 -10.10
C ALA A 88 8.11 -2.06 -11.51
N HIS A 89 8.85 -3.07 -11.91
CA HIS A 89 9.55 -3.11 -13.20
C HIS A 89 8.59 -2.91 -14.39
N ARG A 90 9.01 -2.13 -15.39
CA ARG A 90 8.26 -1.71 -16.58
C ARG A 90 7.08 -0.77 -16.30
N THR A 91 7.10 -0.05 -15.16
CA THR A 91 6.04 0.91 -14.77
C THR A 91 6.50 2.36 -14.85
N ARG A 92 7.81 2.64 -14.86
CA ARG A 92 8.43 3.99 -14.88
C ARG A 92 7.78 4.95 -15.88
N ARG A 93 7.44 4.49 -17.08
CA ARG A 93 6.85 5.34 -18.12
C ARG A 93 5.45 5.90 -17.77
N LEU A 94 4.78 5.35 -16.77
CA LEU A 94 3.51 5.86 -16.26
C LEU A 94 3.68 6.99 -15.24
N ILE A 95 4.85 7.08 -14.60
CA ILE A 95 5.15 8.09 -13.59
C ILE A 95 5.33 9.45 -14.29
N PRO A 96 4.63 10.50 -13.84
CA PRO A 96 4.79 11.86 -14.38
C PRO A 96 6.22 12.38 -14.18
N ARG A 97 6.60 13.37 -14.98
CA ARG A 97 7.85 14.12 -14.77
C ARG A 97 7.73 15.02 -13.53
N GLY A 98 8.87 15.45 -12.99
CA GLY A 98 8.95 16.38 -11.87
C GLY A 98 9.43 15.75 -10.55
N PHE A 99 9.55 14.43 -10.49
CA PHE A 99 10.24 13.74 -9.40
C PHE A 99 11.75 13.74 -9.61
N GLY A 100 12.52 13.73 -8.50
CA GLY A 100 13.99 13.74 -8.57
C GLY A 100 14.57 12.48 -9.21
N ALA A 101 13.98 11.33 -8.89
CA ALA A 101 14.34 10.06 -9.50
C ALA A 101 13.14 9.10 -9.56
N VAL A 102 13.16 8.21 -10.55
CA VAL A 102 12.21 7.10 -10.64
C VAL A 102 13.01 5.82 -10.83
N LEU A 103 12.92 4.92 -9.85
CA LEU A 103 13.62 3.65 -9.81
C LEU A 103 12.63 2.52 -10.04
N GLU A 104 12.98 1.58 -10.91
CA GLU A 104 12.22 0.34 -11.11
C GLU A 104 12.86 -0.79 -10.33
N LEU A 105 12.06 -1.48 -9.52
CA LEU A 105 12.51 -2.61 -8.73
C LEU A 105 11.82 -3.90 -9.21
N ARG A 106 12.60 -4.98 -9.33
CA ARG A 106 12.07 -6.32 -9.60
C ARG A 106 11.89 -7.06 -8.29
N ALA A 107 10.86 -7.88 -8.19
CA ALA A 107 10.68 -8.79 -7.05
C ALA A 107 11.97 -9.62 -6.80
N GLY A 108 12.33 -9.81 -5.54
CA GLY A 108 13.58 -10.41 -5.09
C GLY A 108 14.80 -9.47 -5.13
N ARG A 109 14.60 -8.18 -5.40
CA ARG A 109 15.66 -7.17 -5.35
C ARG A 109 15.35 -6.12 -4.28
N SER A 110 16.41 -5.48 -3.79
CA SER A 110 16.31 -4.37 -2.84
C SER A 110 17.12 -3.16 -3.30
N VAL A 111 16.79 -2.01 -2.74
CA VAL A 111 17.53 -0.74 -2.89
C VAL A 111 17.54 -0.03 -1.55
N THR A 112 18.63 0.68 -1.27
CA THR A 112 18.71 1.55 -0.09
C THR A 112 18.64 3.00 -0.53
N ILE A 113 17.70 3.76 0.03
CA ILE A 113 17.46 5.18 -0.28
C ILE A 113 17.39 5.94 1.04
N ARG A 114 18.27 6.91 1.25
CA ARG A 114 18.32 7.75 2.48
C ARG A 114 18.28 6.93 3.78
N GLY A 115 18.91 5.76 3.80
CA GLY A 115 18.94 4.87 4.96
C GLY A 115 17.75 3.90 5.07
N LEU A 116 16.72 4.02 4.22
CA LEU A 116 15.64 3.02 4.13
C LEU A 116 16.04 1.91 3.17
N ARG A 117 16.04 0.67 3.63
CA ARG A 117 16.14 -0.51 2.77
C ARG A 117 14.74 -0.90 2.30
N ILE A 118 14.55 -0.92 0.98
CA ILE A 118 13.28 -1.25 0.34
C ILE A 118 13.51 -2.54 -0.43
N GLU A 119 12.84 -3.60 -0.01
CA GLU A 119 12.87 -4.89 -0.67
C GLU A 119 11.56 -5.14 -1.40
N ALA A 120 11.65 -5.56 -2.66
CA ALA A 120 10.49 -5.94 -3.45
C ALA A 120 10.23 -7.45 -3.31
N ILE A 121 9.03 -7.80 -2.85
CA ILE A 121 8.55 -9.17 -2.69
C ILE A 121 7.54 -9.47 -3.80
N LYS A 122 7.50 -10.71 -4.30
CA LYS A 122 6.56 -11.13 -5.32
C LYS A 122 5.21 -11.46 -4.70
N ALA A 123 4.22 -10.60 -4.89
CA ALA A 123 2.81 -10.89 -4.55
C ALA A 123 2.16 -11.86 -5.55
N ALA A 124 1.04 -12.46 -5.16
CA ALA A 124 0.19 -13.27 -6.04
C ALA A 124 -0.87 -12.38 -6.73
N HIS A 125 -0.42 -11.58 -7.68
CA HIS A 125 -1.24 -10.59 -8.38
C HIS A 125 -0.77 -10.42 -9.83
N TRP A 126 -1.22 -9.37 -10.51
CA TRP A 126 -0.82 -8.98 -11.85
C TRP A 126 -0.63 -7.45 -11.97
N GLY A 127 0.01 -6.96 -13.03
CA GLY A 127 0.43 -5.56 -13.09
C GLY A 127 -0.03 -4.79 -14.32
N ALA A 128 -0.88 -5.37 -15.19
CA ALA A 128 -1.34 -4.68 -16.38
C ALA A 128 -2.34 -3.57 -16.03
N ARG A 129 -2.13 -2.38 -16.61
CA ARG A 129 -3.08 -1.27 -16.51
C ARG A 129 -4.17 -1.35 -17.59
N LYS A 130 -3.84 -2.00 -18.70
CA LYS A 130 -4.70 -2.21 -19.88
C LYS A 130 -4.46 -3.62 -20.40
N LEU A 131 -5.38 -4.14 -21.18
CA LEU A 131 -5.26 -5.47 -21.78
C LEU A 131 -3.97 -5.66 -22.61
N VAL A 132 -3.44 -4.57 -23.16
CA VAL A 132 -2.25 -4.60 -24.03
C VAL A 132 -0.91 -4.47 -23.28
N ASP A 133 -0.89 -4.19 -21.99
CA ASP A 133 0.35 -3.93 -21.25
C ASP A 133 0.63 -4.94 -20.12
N GLN A 134 0.29 -6.20 -20.34
CA GLN A 134 0.51 -7.35 -19.44
C GLN A 134 1.99 -7.61 -19.10
N HIS A 135 2.91 -6.93 -19.76
CA HIS A 135 4.34 -7.00 -19.48
C HIS A 135 4.77 -6.28 -18.22
N ARG A 136 3.90 -5.45 -17.62
CA ARG A 136 4.19 -4.73 -16.36
C ARG A 136 4.23 -5.70 -15.20
N ARG A 137 5.13 -5.40 -14.24
CA ARG A 137 5.28 -6.20 -13.04
C ARG A 137 4.61 -5.52 -11.86
N TRP A 138 4.57 -6.21 -10.74
CA TRP A 138 3.98 -5.79 -9.48
C TRP A 138 4.87 -6.23 -8.34
N ASN A 139 4.79 -5.53 -7.22
CA ASN A 139 5.56 -5.80 -6.02
C ASN A 139 4.70 -5.56 -4.78
N SER A 140 4.95 -6.35 -3.75
CA SER A 140 4.84 -5.90 -2.37
C SER A 140 6.18 -5.28 -1.97
N TYR A 141 6.20 -4.45 -0.92
CA TYR A 141 7.44 -3.84 -0.42
C TYR A 141 7.60 -4.07 1.07
N LEU A 142 8.77 -4.56 1.47
CA LEU A 142 9.22 -4.52 2.84
C LEU A 142 10.17 -3.33 2.99
N VAL A 143 9.79 -2.36 3.82
CA VAL A 143 10.57 -1.16 4.09
C VAL A 143 11.15 -1.26 5.49
N GLU A 144 12.46 -1.13 5.59
CA GLU A 144 13.23 -1.31 6.81
C GLU A 144 14.06 -0.06 7.11
N SER A 145 14.05 0.35 8.36
CA SER A 145 14.84 1.43 8.94
C SER A 145 15.41 1.01 10.30
N ALA A 146 16.20 1.88 10.93
CA ALA A 146 16.64 1.68 12.31
C ALA A 146 15.46 1.74 13.33
N GLU A 147 14.35 2.38 12.96
CA GLU A 147 13.17 2.58 13.82
C GLU A 147 12.11 1.48 13.64
N GLY A 148 12.26 0.59 12.66
CA GLY A 148 11.35 -0.52 12.48
C GLY A 148 11.14 -0.92 11.02
N ARG A 149 10.23 -1.88 10.80
CA ARG A 149 9.95 -2.52 9.52
C ARG A 149 8.45 -2.49 9.21
N ILE A 150 8.09 -2.09 8.00
CA ILE A 150 6.71 -2.12 7.51
C ILE A 150 6.62 -2.97 6.25
N LEU A 151 5.68 -3.91 6.22
CA LEU A 151 5.28 -4.64 5.02
C LEU A 151 4.10 -3.92 4.38
N PHE A 152 4.24 -3.49 3.14
CA PHE A 152 3.16 -3.05 2.26
C PHE A 152 2.87 -4.18 1.26
N ALA A 153 1.83 -4.96 1.52
CA ALA A 153 1.51 -6.11 0.69
C ALA A 153 1.03 -5.73 -0.71
N GLY A 154 0.42 -4.53 -0.85
CA GLY A 154 -0.31 -4.19 -2.08
C GLY A 154 -1.45 -5.19 -2.32
N ASP A 155 -1.84 -5.36 -3.57
CA ASP A 155 -2.84 -6.35 -3.93
C ASP A 155 -2.20 -7.73 -4.07
N THR A 156 -2.86 -8.72 -3.49
CA THR A 156 -2.41 -10.12 -3.56
C THR A 156 -3.54 -11.07 -3.26
N ALA A 157 -3.60 -12.19 -3.98
CA ALA A 157 -4.31 -13.37 -3.51
C ALA A 157 -3.54 -14.05 -2.38
N MET A 158 -4.10 -15.11 -1.82
CA MET A 158 -3.43 -15.94 -0.82
C MET A 158 -2.05 -16.39 -1.30
N THR A 159 -1.02 -16.17 -0.48
CA THR A 159 0.37 -16.50 -0.81
C THR A 159 1.17 -16.87 0.43
N ARG A 160 2.31 -17.51 0.24
CA ARG A 160 3.32 -17.75 1.27
C ARG A 160 4.53 -16.83 1.17
N ALA A 161 4.47 -15.83 0.30
CA ALA A 161 5.59 -14.92 0.05
C ALA A 161 5.98 -14.06 1.26
N PHE A 162 5.12 -13.97 2.26
CA PHE A 162 5.32 -13.18 3.48
C PHE A 162 5.61 -14.03 4.71
N ASP A 163 5.65 -15.38 4.57
CA ASP A 163 5.87 -16.29 5.70
C ASP A 163 7.26 -16.02 6.33
N GLY A 164 7.31 -15.86 7.64
CA GLY A 164 8.57 -15.79 8.40
C GLY A 164 9.41 -14.53 8.16
N LEU A 165 8.79 -13.38 7.80
CA LEU A 165 9.53 -12.12 7.60
C LEU A 165 10.18 -11.60 8.89
N GLU A 166 9.70 -12.01 10.06
CA GLU A 166 10.16 -11.64 11.40
C GLU A 166 10.33 -10.14 11.65
N GLN A 167 10.14 -9.69 12.88
CA GLN A 167 10.36 -8.30 13.31
C GLN A 167 9.67 -7.24 12.40
N VAL A 168 8.49 -7.55 11.87
CA VAL A 168 7.65 -6.59 11.15
C VAL A 168 6.73 -5.91 12.15
N ASP A 169 6.87 -4.59 12.34
CA ASP A 169 6.05 -3.83 13.28
C ASP A 169 4.63 -3.63 12.77
N LEU A 170 4.50 -3.41 11.47
CA LEU A 170 3.22 -3.16 10.82
C LEU A 170 3.16 -3.89 9.47
N ALA A 171 2.12 -4.66 9.26
CA ALA A 171 1.78 -5.22 7.95
C ALA A 171 0.52 -4.54 7.42
N VAL A 172 0.62 -3.98 6.22
CA VAL A 172 -0.49 -3.30 5.52
C VAL A 172 -1.01 -4.23 4.44
N PHE A 173 -2.25 -4.70 4.58
CA PHE A 173 -2.88 -5.64 3.64
C PHE A 173 -4.19 -5.10 3.09
N GLY A 174 -4.43 -5.32 1.81
CA GLY A 174 -5.75 -5.19 1.20
C GLY A 174 -6.69 -6.28 1.70
N ILE A 175 -7.92 -5.90 2.10
CA ILE A 175 -8.95 -6.83 2.60
C ILE A 175 -10.23 -6.81 1.77
N GLY A 176 -10.31 -6.01 0.71
CA GLY A 176 -11.47 -5.88 -0.18
C GLY A 176 -11.17 -6.30 -1.61
N ALA A 177 -12.19 -6.18 -2.46
CA ALA A 177 -12.16 -6.54 -3.88
C ALA A 177 -11.99 -8.05 -4.15
N TYR A 178 -12.48 -8.91 -3.28
CA TYR A 178 -12.31 -10.36 -3.41
C TYR A 178 -13.47 -11.07 -4.14
N ASP A 179 -14.68 -10.53 -4.15
CA ASP A 179 -15.83 -11.16 -4.80
C ASP A 179 -16.10 -10.53 -6.19
N PRO A 180 -15.92 -11.22 -7.30
CA PRO A 180 -15.54 -12.64 -7.48
C PRO A 180 -14.02 -12.86 -7.71
N TRP A 181 -13.16 -11.92 -7.31
CA TRP A 181 -11.73 -11.87 -7.69
C TRP A 181 -10.79 -12.51 -6.67
N GLU A 182 -11.23 -13.51 -5.91
CA GLU A 182 -10.43 -14.19 -4.86
C GLU A 182 -9.07 -14.72 -5.36
N ASN A 183 -8.99 -15.07 -6.63
CA ASN A 183 -7.73 -15.50 -7.26
C ASN A 183 -6.71 -14.37 -7.47
N MET A 184 -7.09 -13.12 -7.21
CA MET A 184 -6.26 -11.91 -7.32
C MET A 184 -6.23 -11.09 -6.03
N HIS A 185 -7.26 -11.20 -5.19
CA HIS A 185 -7.44 -10.48 -3.93
C HIS A 185 -7.83 -11.46 -2.84
N ALA A 186 -7.01 -11.54 -1.80
CA ALA A 186 -7.26 -12.44 -0.68
C ALA A 186 -8.52 -12.03 0.10
N THR A 187 -9.30 -13.02 0.54
CA THR A 187 -10.40 -12.77 1.48
C THR A 187 -9.87 -12.29 2.84
N PRO A 188 -10.68 -11.64 3.66
CA PRO A 188 -10.26 -11.19 5.00
C PRO A 188 -9.68 -12.31 5.87
N GLU A 189 -10.22 -13.54 5.79
CA GLU A 189 -9.72 -14.72 6.52
C GLU A 189 -8.33 -15.14 6.01
N GLN A 190 -8.15 -15.10 4.68
CA GLN A 190 -6.86 -15.39 4.07
C GLN A 190 -5.82 -14.33 4.42
N VAL A 191 -6.22 -13.05 4.49
CA VAL A 191 -5.35 -11.96 4.95
C VAL A 191 -4.94 -12.18 6.41
N TRP A 192 -5.88 -12.51 7.29
CA TRP A 192 -5.56 -12.85 8.67
C TRP A 192 -4.56 -14.00 8.78
N ALA A 193 -4.76 -15.06 7.99
CA ALA A 193 -3.84 -16.19 7.94
C ALA A 193 -2.44 -15.81 7.41
N MET A 194 -2.34 -14.93 6.39
CA MET A 194 -1.06 -14.40 5.90
C MET A 194 -0.37 -13.51 6.95
N PHE A 195 -1.12 -12.64 7.61
CA PHE A 195 -0.62 -11.79 8.68
C PHE A 195 -0.03 -12.64 9.83
N ALA A 196 -0.76 -13.63 10.31
CA ALA A 196 -0.28 -14.52 11.39
C ALA A 196 1.02 -15.25 11.01
N ARG A 197 1.17 -15.69 9.76
CA ARG A 197 2.39 -16.35 9.28
C ARG A 197 3.54 -15.39 9.00
N SER A 198 3.26 -14.12 8.74
CA SER A 198 4.30 -13.13 8.47
C SER A 198 5.15 -12.79 9.70
N GLY A 199 4.64 -13.05 10.90
CA GLY A 199 5.28 -12.66 12.15
C GLY A 199 5.19 -11.16 12.45
N ALA A 200 4.29 -10.44 11.77
CA ALA A 200 4.06 -9.02 12.04
C ALA A 200 3.31 -8.81 13.36
N GLU A 201 3.61 -7.69 14.05
CA GLU A 201 2.97 -7.35 15.33
C GLU A 201 1.57 -6.75 15.17
N ARG A 202 1.37 -5.94 14.12
CA ARG A 202 0.13 -5.22 13.84
C ARG A 202 -0.28 -5.34 12.39
N LEU A 203 -1.58 -5.41 12.15
CA LEU A 203 -2.21 -5.43 10.83
C LEU A 203 -2.97 -4.13 10.61
N LEU A 204 -2.60 -3.35 9.58
CA LEU A 204 -3.40 -2.24 9.07
C LEU A 204 -4.17 -2.72 7.84
N PRO A 205 -5.50 -2.91 7.95
CA PRO A 205 -6.34 -3.26 6.81
C PRO A 205 -6.56 -2.03 5.92
N VAL A 206 -6.44 -2.22 4.61
CA VAL A 206 -6.65 -1.19 3.58
C VAL A 206 -7.44 -1.77 2.41
N HIS A 207 -7.62 -1.03 1.33
CA HIS A 207 -8.28 -1.47 0.09
C HIS A 207 -9.75 -1.88 0.30
N HIS A 208 -10.47 -1.19 1.17
CA HIS A 208 -11.90 -1.37 1.43
C HIS A 208 -12.59 -0.01 1.59
N SER A 209 -13.92 0.01 1.58
CA SER A 209 -14.78 1.16 1.92
C SER A 209 -14.54 2.47 1.15
N THR A 210 -13.60 2.52 0.20
CA THR A 210 -13.25 3.74 -0.53
C THR A 210 -13.79 3.76 -1.96
N PHE A 211 -13.70 2.65 -2.66
CA PHE A 211 -14.26 2.45 -3.99
C PHE A 211 -15.00 1.12 -4.03
N GLN A 212 -16.16 1.09 -4.71
CA GLN A 212 -16.84 -0.17 -5.00
C GLN A 212 -16.16 -0.81 -6.23
N LEU A 213 -15.28 -1.78 -5.98
CA LEU A 213 -14.50 -2.47 -7.01
C LEU A 213 -15.00 -3.88 -7.32
N SER A 214 -15.90 -4.40 -6.50
CA SER A 214 -16.32 -5.80 -6.42
C SER A 214 -17.73 -5.92 -5.87
N ASP A 215 -18.24 -7.13 -5.73
CA ASP A 215 -19.64 -7.38 -5.41
C ASP A 215 -19.89 -7.50 -3.90
N GLU A 216 -18.86 -7.66 -3.05
CA GLU A 216 -19.06 -7.71 -1.60
C GLU A 216 -19.57 -6.38 -1.03
N PRO A 217 -20.43 -6.43 0.02
CA PRO A 217 -20.86 -5.24 0.77
C PRO A 217 -19.70 -4.46 1.38
N LEU A 218 -19.79 -3.14 1.41
CA LEU A 218 -18.69 -2.25 1.86
C LEU A 218 -18.22 -2.50 3.30
N ASP A 219 -19.09 -2.93 4.18
CA ASP A 219 -18.81 -3.23 5.60
C ASP A 219 -18.32 -4.66 5.83
N GLU A 220 -18.55 -5.55 4.87
CA GLU A 220 -18.22 -6.97 4.99
C GLU A 220 -16.73 -7.25 5.22
N PRO A 221 -15.77 -6.62 4.50
CA PRO A 221 -14.36 -6.93 4.66
C PRO A 221 -13.87 -6.78 6.11
N MET A 222 -14.20 -5.65 6.76
CA MET A 222 -13.78 -5.42 8.15
C MET A 222 -14.50 -6.37 9.13
N ARG A 223 -15.79 -6.62 8.94
CA ARG A 223 -16.54 -7.53 9.79
C ARG A 223 -15.98 -8.96 9.72
N ARG A 224 -15.65 -9.44 8.51
CA ARG A 224 -15.03 -10.77 8.30
C ARG A 224 -13.62 -10.84 8.88
N LEU A 225 -12.80 -9.78 8.72
CA LEU A 225 -11.48 -9.72 9.30
C LEU A 225 -11.49 -9.80 10.83
N LEU A 226 -12.39 -9.03 11.46
CA LEU A 226 -12.56 -9.05 12.92
C LEU A 226 -13.05 -10.42 13.43
N ALA A 227 -13.95 -11.06 12.70
CA ALA A 227 -14.39 -12.41 13.02
C ALA A 227 -13.25 -13.44 12.88
N ALA A 228 -12.42 -13.34 11.84
CA ALA A 228 -11.29 -14.22 11.63
C ALA A 228 -10.18 -14.06 12.71
N ALA A 229 -10.09 -12.86 13.29
CA ALA A 229 -9.11 -12.57 14.34
C ALA A 229 -9.42 -13.25 15.69
N ASP A 230 -10.63 -13.69 15.92
CA ASP A 230 -11.10 -14.52 17.06
C ASP A 230 -10.36 -14.23 18.39
N GLY A 231 -10.71 -13.14 19.05
CA GLY A 231 -10.09 -12.70 20.31
C GLY A 231 -8.74 -11.96 20.17
N GLN A 232 -8.16 -11.92 18.98
CA GLN A 232 -6.90 -11.22 18.69
C GLN A 232 -7.12 -9.88 17.95
N ALA A 233 -8.33 -9.33 17.95
CA ALA A 233 -8.69 -8.06 17.28
C ALA A 233 -7.79 -6.87 17.73
N GLY A 234 -7.18 -6.94 18.90
CA GLY A 234 -6.20 -5.95 19.36
C GLY A 234 -4.92 -5.87 18.51
N GLN A 235 -4.66 -6.84 17.62
CA GLN A 235 -3.58 -6.77 16.65
C GLN A 235 -3.98 -6.00 15.38
N ILE A 236 -5.28 -5.79 15.14
CA ILE A 236 -5.79 -5.03 14.01
C ILE A 236 -5.80 -3.54 14.36
N VAL A 237 -5.16 -2.74 13.51
CA VAL A 237 -5.17 -1.27 13.61
C VAL A 237 -6.49 -0.77 13.02
N GLN A 238 -7.43 -0.43 13.89
CA GLN A 238 -8.74 0.07 13.52
C GLN A 238 -8.72 1.61 13.58
N VAL A 239 -8.34 2.23 12.47
CA VAL A 239 -8.28 3.69 12.33
C VAL A 239 -9.18 4.14 11.19
N ALA A 240 -9.83 5.29 11.35
CA ALA A 240 -10.52 5.94 10.25
C ALA A 240 -9.51 6.57 9.28
N PRO A 241 -9.89 6.81 8.01
CA PRO A 241 -9.04 7.54 7.08
C PRO A 241 -8.62 8.91 7.65
N GLY A 242 -7.31 9.17 7.67
CA GLY A 242 -6.72 10.39 8.25
C GLY A 242 -6.26 10.27 9.71
N GLU A 243 -6.65 9.23 10.43
CA GLU A 243 -6.16 8.99 11.78
C GLU A 243 -4.73 8.44 11.80
N LEU A 244 -3.95 8.90 12.76
CA LEU A 244 -2.57 8.50 12.96
C LEU A 244 -2.48 7.27 13.87
N TRP A 245 -1.89 6.21 13.37
CA TRP A 245 -1.40 5.12 14.19
C TRP A 245 0.09 5.34 14.53
N VAL A 246 0.47 5.11 15.78
CA VAL A 246 1.86 5.20 16.24
C VAL A 246 2.28 3.83 16.77
N GLY A 247 3.35 3.28 16.20
CA GLY A 247 4.00 2.06 16.67
C GLY A 247 4.67 2.26 18.04
N ARG A 248 5.00 1.16 18.70
CA ARG A 248 5.75 1.23 19.95
C ARG A 248 7.14 1.82 19.68
N GLU A 249 7.62 2.68 20.58
CA GLU A 249 9.04 3.06 20.58
C GLU A 249 9.88 1.81 20.87
N HIS A 250 10.69 1.39 19.91
CA HIS A 250 11.71 0.40 20.18
C HIS A 250 12.71 0.99 21.18
N ARG A 251 12.62 0.55 22.44
CA ARG A 251 13.71 0.81 23.38
C ARG A 251 14.96 0.17 22.75
N ARG A 252 15.88 1.00 22.29
CA ARG A 252 17.23 0.55 21.93
C ARG A 252 17.71 -0.27 23.12
N LYS A 253 17.94 -1.56 22.96
CA LYS A 253 18.81 -2.28 23.88
C LYS A 253 20.16 -1.62 23.72
N SER A 254 20.49 -0.72 24.63
CA SER A 254 21.85 -0.23 24.80
C SER A 254 22.70 -1.48 24.99
N GLY A 255 23.46 -1.83 23.94
CA GLY A 255 24.47 -2.88 24.02
C GLY A 255 25.48 -2.48 25.08
N ALA A 256 25.63 -3.34 26.05
CA ALA A 256 26.76 -3.33 26.96
C ALA A 256 28.00 -3.87 26.22
#